data_38fa4cc175d927dcf75f0fe995d70869
#
_entry.id   38fa4cc175d927dcf75f0fe995d70869
#
_cell.length_a   1.000
_cell.length_b   1.000
_cell.length_c   1.000
_cell.angle_alpha   90.00
_cell.angle_beta   90.00
_cell.angle_gamma   90.00
#
_symmetry.space_group_name_H-M   'P 1'
#
loop_
_entity.id
_entity.type
_entity.pdbx_description
1 polymer ?
#
loop_
_entity_poly.entity_id
_entity_poly.type
_entity_poly.pdbx_seq_one_letter_code
_entity_poly.pdbx_strand_id
1 'polypeptide(L)'
;MGGLGINKTKDMNRALVAKLTWEVASNAKKFWVKMFQKKYVRGKNFMKMPMPKSISWSSQSIFGCRDVVKKGLCHKIRSGWNTWILDDPWVPEDSYFTPKVKSGVVPTKHLVANLINQDSCQWDRGKLVELFILESVNRILGIHLSHQASQDQIFWCLSPSGEFTVKSAYNIQRSVAQVPHQHLNSEDWKDIWKLKANVRLKHLL
;
A
#
# COMPACT_ATOMS: atom_id res chain seq x y z
N MET A 1 -2.34 -30.45 9.64
CA MET A 1 -2.28 -29.34 8.67
C MET A 1 -2.46 -29.93 7.28
N GLY A 2 -3.60 -29.78 6.68
CA GLY A 2 -3.90 -30.36 5.39
C GLY A 2 -4.92 -29.49 4.64
N GLY A 3 -4.55 -28.25 4.34
CA GLY A 3 -5.30 -27.46 3.38
C GLY A 3 -4.68 -27.66 2.00
N LEU A 4 -5.52 -27.79 0.97
CA LEU A 4 -5.11 -28.01 -0.42
C LEU A 4 -4.28 -26.86 -1.03
N GLY A 5 -3.86 -25.85 -0.25
CA GLY A 5 -3.06 -24.73 -0.73
C GLY A 5 -3.76 -23.87 -1.81
N ILE A 6 -5.07 -24.07 -2.01
CA ILE A 6 -5.84 -23.34 -3.02
C ILE A 6 -6.12 -21.93 -2.51
N ASN A 7 -5.62 -20.96 -3.24
CA ASN A 7 -5.89 -19.56 -2.96
C ASN A 7 -7.37 -19.24 -3.22
N LYS A 8 -7.99 -18.45 -2.34
CA LYS A 8 -9.35 -17.97 -2.60
C LYS A 8 -9.35 -17.18 -3.90
N THR A 9 -10.08 -17.65 -4.90
CA THR A 9 -10.11 -17.06 -6.25
C THR A 9 -10.41 -15.57 -6.25
N LYS A 10 -11.32 -15.13 -5.39
CA LYS A 10 -11.68 -13.70 -5.25
C LYS A 10 -10.48 -12.86 -4.75
N ASP A 11 -9.77 -13.33 -3.73
CA ASP A 11 -8.63 -12.62 -3.15
C ASP A 11 -7.44 -12.61 -4.12
N MET A 12 -7.24 -13.71 -4.84
CA MET A 12 -6.21 -13.80 -5.89
C MET A 12 -6.50 -12.87 -7.04
N ASN A 13 -7.74 -12.84 -7.53
CA ASN A 13 -8.14 -11.90 -8.59
C ASN A 13 -7.95 -10.45 -8.15
N ARG A 14 -8.32 -10.12 -6.91
CA ARG A 14 -8.13 -8.78 -6.36
C ARG A 14 -6.64 -8.42 -6.23
N ALA A 15 -5.78 -9.36 -5.87
CA ALA A 15 -4.32 -9.16 -5.83
C ALA A 15 -3.72 -8.93 -7.23
N LEU A 16 -4.24 -9.63 -8.24
CA LEU A 16 -3.84 -9.42 -9.64
C LEU A 16 -4.28 -8.04 -10.15
N VAL A 17 -5.50 -7.60 -9.85
CA VAL A 17 -5.97 -6.24 -10.20
C VAL A 17 -5.19 -5.19 -9.42
N ALA A 18 -4.82 -5.44 -8.16
CA ALA A 18 -3.98 -4.52 -7.37
C ALA A 18 -2.61 -4.29 -8.01
N LYS A 19 -2.06 -5.25 -8.77
CA LYS A 19 -0.85 -5.03 -9.57
C LYS A 19 -1.04 -3.94 -10.63
N LEU A 20 -2.17 -3.94 -11.33
CA LEU A 20 -2.49 -2.90 -12.31
C LEU A 20 -2.69 -1.54 -11.61
N THR A 21 -3.34 -1.54 -10.45
CA THR A 21 -3.52 -0.36 -9.61
C THR A 21 -2.18 0.22 -9.16
N TRP A 22 -1.24 -0.64 -8.74
CA TRP A 22 0.13 -0.25 -8.41
C TRP A 22 0.87 0.35 -9.60
N GLU A 23 0.76 -0.24 -10.78
CA GLU A 23 1.39 0.28 -12.00
C GLU A 23 0.88 1.70 -12.34
N VAL A 24 -0.40 1.99 -12.13
CA VAL A 24 -0.95 3.34 -12.29
C VAL A 24 -0.44 4.27 -11.19
N ALA A 25 -0.44 3.84 -9.93
CA ALA A 25 0.01 4.63 -8.79
C ALA A 25 1.49 4.99 -8.88
N SER A 26 2.34 4.04 -9.29
CA SER A 26 3.79 4.22 -9.46
C SER A 26 4.21 4.91 -10.77
N ASN A 27 3.23 5.30 -11.58
CA ASN A 27 3.48 5.92 -12.89
C ASN A 27 4.41 5.04 -13.76
N ALA A 28 4.17 3.73 -13.77
CA ALA A 28 4.99 2.79 -14.52
C ALA A 28 5.11 3.20 -15.99
N LYS A 29 6.31 3.08 -16.58
CA LYS A 29 6.62 3.47 -17.97
C LYS A 29 5.98 2.53 -19.00
N LYS A 30 4.69 2.22 -18.85
CA LYS A 30 3.91 1.36 -19.75
C LYS A 30 2.93 2.18 -20.57
N PHE A 31 2.73 1.80 -21.83
CA PHE A 31 1.82 2.52 -22.74
C PHE A 31 0.39 2.60 -22.16
N TRP A 32 -0.17 1.49 -21.69
CA TRP A 32 -1.51 1.45 -21.14
C TRP A 32 -1.69 2.34 -19.89
N VAL A 33 -0.65 2.46 -19.03
CA VAL A 33 -0.65 3.36 -17.86
C VAL A 33 -0.75 4.81 -18.31
N LYS A 34 0.03 5.20 -19.31
CA LYS A 34 -0.04 6.56 -19.88
C LYS A 34 -1.42 6.87 -20.45
N MET A 35 -2.04 5.92 -21.16
CA MET A 35 -3.39 6.06 -21.68
C MET A 35 -4.43 6.18 -20.56
N PHE A 36 -4.33 5.32 -19.54
CA PHE A 36 -5.21 5.36 -18.37
C PHE A 36 -5.11 6.70 -17.64
N GLN A 37 -3.90 7.18 -17.41
CA GLN A 37 -3.66 8.46 -16.75
C GLN A 37 -4.22 9.65 -17.54
N LYS A 38 -3.98 9.70 -18.85
CA LYS A 38 -4.56 10.76 -19.72
C LYS A 38 -6.07 10.75 -19.72
N LYS A 39 -6.68 9.56 -19.76
CA LYS A 39 -8.14 9.42 -19.85
C LYS A 39 -8.84 9.70 -18.51
N TYR A 40 -8.35 9.12 -17.42
CA TYR A 40 -9.08 9.10 -16.14
C TYR A 40 -8.46 9.96 -15.05
N VAL A 41 -7.13 10.03 -14.95
CA VAL A 41 -6.43 10.72 -13.86
C VAL A 41 -6.24 12.20 -14.13
N ARG A 42 -5.86 12.54 -15.36
CA ARG A 42 -5.76 13.94 -15.86
C ARG A 42 -4.93 14.85 -14.94
N GLY A 43 -3.75 14.40 -14.52
CA GLY A 43 -2.84 15.15 -13.66
C GLY A 43 -3.22 15.20 -12.18
N LYS A 44 -4.36 14.62 -11.77
CA LYS A 44 -4.75 14.51 -10.36
C LYS A 44 -3.98 13.39 -9.65
N ASN A 45 -3.99 13.41 -8.32
CA ASN A 45 -3.44 12.29 -7.56
C ASN A 45 -4.38 11.07 -7.66
N PHE A 46 -3.93 10.02 -8.35
CA PHE A 46 -4.72 8.81 -8.55
C PHE A 46 -5.17 8.15 -7.25
N MET A 47 -4.35 8.18 -6.21
CA MET A 47 -4.66 7.53 -4.93
C MET A 47 -5.68 8.32 -4.09
N LYS A 48 -5.81 9.63 -4.32
CA LYS A 48 -6.67 10.55 -3.53
C LYS A 48 -7.92 11.01 -4.28
N MET A 49 -7.90 11.03 -5.61
CA MET A 49 -9.03 11.52 -6.41
C MET A 49 -10.28 10.64 -6.26
N PRO A 50 -11.50 11.21 -6.34
CA PRO A 50 -12.71 10.40 -6.42
C PRO A 50 -12.73 9.58 -7.71
N MET A 51 -13.43 8.44 -7.68
CA MET A 51 -13.62 7.62 -8.87
C MET A 51 -14.50 8.39 -9.87
N PRO A 52 -14.10 8.50 -11.16
CA PRO A 52 -14.89 9.17 -12.17
C PRO A 52 -16.27 8.50 -12.38
N LYS A 53 -17.30 9.28 -12.66
CA LYS A 53 -18.69 8.78 -12.86
C LYS A 53 -18.82 7.88 -14.09
N SER A 54 -18.16 8.27 -15.20
CA SER A 54 -18.19 7.51 -16.47
C SER A 54 -16.88 6.76 -16.66
N ILE A 55 -16.88 5.48 -16.33
CA ILE A 55 -15.68 4.64 -16.29
C ILE A 55 -16.02 3.20 -16.71
N SER A 56 -15.12 2.55 -17.46
CA SER A 56 -15.30 1.15 -17.84
C SER A 56 -15.21 0.23 -16.61
N TRP A 57 -15.85 -0.93 -16.69
CA TRP A 57 -15.82 -1.93 -15.62
C TRP A 57 -14.39 -2.31 -15.17
N SER A 58 -13.50 -2.55 -16.13
CA SER A 58 -12.09 -2.86 -15.83
C SER A 58 -11.38 -1.72 -15.11
N SER A 59 -11.62 -0.47 -15.54
CA SER A 59 -11.06 0.71 -14.86
C SER A 59 -11.66 0.91 -13.47
N GLN A 60 -12.95 0.61 -13.28
CA GLN A 60 -13.60 0.63 -11.97
C GLN A 60 -12.92 -0.34 -10.99
N SER A 61 -12.57 -1.54 -11.47
CA SER A 61 -11.83 -2.54 -10.68
C SER A 61 -10.45 -2.02 -10.25
N ILE A 62 -9.74 -1.31 -11.14
CA ILE A 62 -8.44 -0.67 -10.83
C ILE A 62 -8.61 0.40 -9.74
N PHE A 63 -9.61 1.28 -9.84
CA PHE A 63 -9.90 2.26 -8.80
C PHE A 63 -10.33 1.61 -7.48
N GLY A 64 -11.09 0.52 -7.55
CA GLY A 64 -11.57 -0.25 -6.39
C GLY A 64 -10.47 -0.97 -5.61
N CYS A 65 -9.31 -1.25 -6.23
CA CYS A 65 -8.18 -1.90 -5.56
C CYS A 65 -7.18 -0.92 -4.91
N ARG A 66 -7.47 0.39 -4.89
CA ARG A 66 -6.61 1.39 -4.22
C ARG A 66 -6.44 1.14 -2.73
N ASP A 67 -7.45 0.60 -2.06
CA ASP A 67 -7.41 0.22 -0.65
C ASP A 67 -6.37 -0.88 -0.36
N VAL A 68 -6.20 -1.82 -1.29
CA VAL A 68 -5.14 -2.85 -1.20
C VAL A 68 -3.77 -2.22 -1.34
N VAL A 69 -3.61 -1.34 -2.34
CA VAL A 69 -2.33 -0.67 -2.61
C VAL A 69 -1.95 0.28 -1.48
N LYS A 70 -2.89 1.01 -0.88
CA LYS A 70 -2.65 1.90 0.27
C LYS A 70 -1.99 1.21 1.46
N LYS A 71 -2.25 -0.09 1.66
CA LYS A 71 -1.71 -0.85 2.80
C LYS A 71 -0.22 -1.15 2.72
N GLY A 72 0.39 -1.01 1.54
CA GLY A 72 1.80 -1.30 1.35
C GLY A 72 2.54 -0.23 0.55
N LEU A 73 1.86 0.84 0.16
CA LEU A 73 2.47 1.97 -0.53
C LEU A 73 3.20 2.85 0.49
N CYS A 74 4.45 3.19 0.24
CA CYS A 74 5.21 4.14 1.02
C CYS A 74 6.02 5.06 0.10
N HIS A 75 6.19 6.32 0.49
CA HIS A 75 7.01 7.29 -0.23
C HIS A 75 8.46 7.19 0.24
N LYS A 76 9.38 7.00 -0.70
CA LYS A 76 10.82 7.16 -0.46
C LYS A 76 11.16 8.64 -0.59
N ILE A 77 11.42 9.27 0.55
CA ILE A 77 11.74 10.69 0.58
C ILE A 77 13.12 10.93 -0.02
N ARG A 78 13.19 11.93 -0.87
CA ARG A 78 14.43 12.45 -1.46
C ARG A 78 14.51 13.97 -1.25
N SER A 79 13.71 14.75 -1.98
CA SER A 79 13.60 16.18 -1.80
C SER A 79 12.48 16.61 -0.83
N GLY A 80 11.48 15.76 -0.62
CA GLY A 80 10.31 16.03 0.21
C GLY A 80 9.29 17.00 -0.40
N TRP A 81 9.52 17.51 -1.63
CA TRP A 81 8.62 18.48 -2.26
C TRP A 81 7.33 17.89 -2.83
N ASN A 82 7.26 16.57 -2.98
CA ASN A 82 6.08 15.90 -3.54
C ASN A 82 5.32 15.05 -2.50
N THR A 83 5.72 15.12 -1.24
CA THR A 83 5.14 14.30 -0.16
C THR A 83 4.60 15.19 0.94
N TRP A 84 3.33 14.99 1.31
CA TRP A 84 2.67 15.67 2.40
C TRP A 84 2.93 14.95 3.73
N ILE A 85 3.23 15.69 4.77
CA ILE A 85 3.64 15.16 6.09
C ILE A 85 2.59 14.19 6.66
N LEU A 86 1.30 14.55 6.61
CA LEU A 86 0.23 13.78 7.26
C LEU A 86 -0.67 13.03 6.31
N ASP A 87 -0.69 13.45 5.03
CA ASP A 87 -1.61 12.89 4.03
C ASP A 87 -1.00 11.74 3.23
N ASP A 88 0.32 11.65 3.20
CA ASP A 88 1.04 10.63 2.44
C ASP A 88 1.76 9.64 3.38
N PRO A 89 1.81 8.36 3.04
CA PRO A 89 2.55 7.35 3.79
C PRO A 89 4.04 7.45 3.45
N TRP A 90 4.90 7.80 4.43
CA TRP A 90 6.34 7.96 4.20
C TRP A 90 7.25 7.53 5.37
N VAL A 91 6.67 7.28 6.56
CA VAL A 91 7.43 6.82 7.72
C VAL A 91 7.33 5.30 7.83
N PRO A 92 8.38 4.52 7.53
CA PRO A 92 8.37 3.07 7.68
C PRO A 92 8.02 2.67 9.12
N GLU A 93 7.38 1.51 9.28
CA GLU A 93 7.05 0.89 10.57
C GLU A 93 6.08 1.66 11.47
N ASP A 94 5.63 2.85 11.08
CA ASP A 94 4.55 3.54 11.80
C ASP A 94 3.17 3.07 11.33
N SER A 95 2.15 3.26 12.17
CA SER A 95 0.78 2.92 11.81
C SER A 95 0.37 3.71 10.57
N TYR A 96 -0.05 2.99 9.52
CA TYR A 96 -0.39 3.59 8.22
C TYR A 96 0.75 4.35 7.53
N PHE A 97 2.01 4.13 7.93
CA PHE A 97 3.20 4.79 7.39
C PHE A 97 3.18 6.34 7.50
N THR A 98 2.41 6.88 8.43
CA THR A 98 2.32 8.32 8.72
C THR A 98 2.82 8.61 10.12
N PRO A 99 3.54 9.73 10.36
CA PRO A 99 4.06 10.06 11.67
C PRO A 99 2.95 10.44 12.64
N LYS A 100 3.10 10.09 13.90
CA LYS A 100 2.17 10.46 14.97
C LYS A 100 2.52 11.85 15.52
N VAL A 101 1.57 12.75 15.46
CA VAL A 101 1.70 14.13 15.94
C VAL A 101 1.51 14.18 17.45
N LYS A 102 2.19 15.12 18.13
CA LYS A 102 1.98 15.40 19.55
C LYS A 102 0.58 15.94 19.82
N SER A 103 0.04 15.64 20.99
CA SER A 103 -1.24 16.19 21.44
C SER A 103 -1.17 17.72 21.52
N GLY A 104 -2.19 18.39 20.99
CA GLY A 104 -2.28 19.85 20.99
C GLY A 104 -1.58 20.57 19.83
N VAL A 105 -0.83 19.84 19.00
CA VAL A 105 -0.26 20.40 17.76
C VAL A 105 -1.29 20.27 16.65
N VAL A 106 -1.72 21.40 16.09
CA VAL A 106 -2.58 21.40 14.89
C VAL A 106 -1.67 21.27 13.66
N PRO A 107 -1.75 20.14 12.95
CA PRO A 107 -0.89 19.96 11.81
C PRO A 107 -1.35 20.89 10.67
N THR A 108 -0.54 21.85 10.34
CA THR A 108 -0.71 22.58 9.08
C THR A 108 -0.34 21.67 7.91
N LYS A 109 -0.99 21.88 6.76
CA LYS A 109 -0.69 21.12 5.54
C LYS A 109 0.70 21.49 5.01
N HIS A 110 1.72 20.82 5.54
CA HIS A 110 3.11 21.03 5.14
C HIS A 110 3.67 19.85 4.35
N LEU A 111 4.60 20.18 3.45
CA LEU A 111 5.40 19.21 2.73
C LEU A 111 6.55 18.69 3.60
N VAL A 112 6.97 17.49 3.37
CA VAL A 112 8.12 16.88 4.07
C VAL A 112 9.40 17.70 3.88
N ALA A 113 9.53 18.41 2.75
CA ALA A 113 10.62 19.34 2.50
C ALA A 113 10.81 20.39 3.62
N ASN A 114 9.75 20.79 4.31
CA ASN A 114 9.80 21.75 5.41
C ASN A 114 10.48 21.20 6.67
N LEU A 115 10.60 19.85 6.76
CA LEU A 115 11.28 19.15 7.85
C LEU A 115 12.75 18.87 7.54
N ILE A 116 13.20 19.23 6.34
CA ILE A 116 14.57 19.00 5.86
C ILE A 116 15.30 20.33 5.80
N ASN A 117 16.50 20.38 6.36
CA ASN A 117 17.44 21.46 6.09
C ASN A 117 18.00 21.23 4.68
N GLN A 118 17.60 22.08 3.73
CA GLN A 118 17.94 21.89 2.31
C GLN A 118 19.45 22.09 2.04
N ASP A 119 20.13 22.93 2.84
CA ASP A 119 21.56 23.20 2.65
C ASP A 119 22.44 22.03 3.07
N SER A 120 22.09 21.38 4.19
CA SER A 120 22.83 20.23 4.71
C SER A 120 22.28 18.87 4.27
N CYS A 121 21.11 18.84 3.58
CA CYS A 121 20.37 17.62 3.27
C CYS A 121 20.15 16.71 4.49
N GLN A 122 19.86 17.30 5.63
CA GLN A 122 19.62 16.58 6.89
C GLN A 122 18.25 16.92 7.46
N TRP A 123 17.73 16.02 8.29
CA TRP A 123 16.51 16.26 9.04
C TRP A 123 16.68 17.39 10.06
N ASP A 124 15.77 18.34 10.09
CA ASP A 124 15.70 19.38 11.12
C ASP A 124 15.14 18.77 12.41
N ARG A 125 16.04 18.34 13.30
CA ARG A 125 15.68 17.68 14.55
C ARG A 125 14.81 18.56 15.44
N GLY A 126 15.02 19.87 15.43
CA GLY A 126 14.21 20.83 16.22
C GLY A 126 12.75 20.77 15.82
N LYS A 127 12.47 20.91 14.52
CA LYS A 127 11.10 20.83 13.98
C LYS A 127 10.47 19.44 14.19
N LEU A 128 11.25 18.36 14.06
CA LEU A 128 10.73 17.01 14.29
C LEU A 128 10.28 16.81 15.73
N VAL A 129 11.10 17.24 16.70
CA VAL A 129 10.78 17.12 18.14
C VAL A 129 9.62 18.02 18.54
N GLU A 130 9.45 19.16 17.89
CA GLU A 130 8.31 20.05 18.12
C GLU A 130 6.99 19.42 17.68
N LEU A 131 6.96 18.77 16.51
CA LEU A 131 5.74 18.31 15.87
C LEU A 131 5.33 16.88 16.27
N PHE A 132 6.29 15.98 16.44
CA PHE A 132 6.02 14.54 16.52
C PHE A 132 6.38 13.94 17.89
N ILE A 133 5.75 12.80 18.20
CA ILE A 133 6.13 11.99 19.36
C ILE A 133 7.51 11.37 19.13
N LEU A 134 8.24 11.09 20.22
CA LEU A 134 9.63 10.61 20.19
C LEU A 134 9.83 9.35 19.34
N GLU A 135 8.86 8.44 19.34
CA GLU A 135 8.89 7.23 18.53
C GLU A 135 8.95 7.55 17.03
N SER A 136 8.05 8.44 16.56
CA SER A 136 8.04 8.87 15.15
C SER A 136 9.29 9.68 14.80
N VAL A 137 9.80 10.51 15.70
CA VAL A 137 11.07 11.25 15.50
C VAL A 137 12.23 10.30 15.24
N ASN A 138 12.38 9.26 16.07
CA ASN A 138 13.46 8.28 15.91
C ASN A 138 13.36 7.52 14.57
N ARG A 139 12.15 7.16 14.14
CA ARG A 139 11.93 6.52 12.85
C ARG A 139 12.26 7.45 11.67
N ILE A 140 11.85 8.72 11.75
CA ILE A 140 12.15 9.72 10.72
C ILE A 140 13.66 9.94 10.61
N LEU A 141 14.37 10.07 11.73
CA LEU A 141 15.83 10.23 11.74
C LEU A 141 16.57 9.03 11.14
N GLY A 142 15.96 7.84 11.17
CA GLY A 142 16.48 6.64 10.49
C GLY A 142 16.33 6.64 8.97
N ILE A 143 15.54 7.57 8.40
CA ILE A 143 15.36 7.67 6.94
C ILE A 143 16.54 8.42 6.34
N HIS A 144 17.33 7.73 5.51
CA HIS A 144 18.44 8.36 4.79
C HIS A 144 17.93 9.27 3.67
N LEU A 145 18.33 10.53 3.72
CA LEU A 145 18.09 11.50 2.66
C LEU A 145 19.20 11.39 1.61
N SER A 146 18.83 11.54 0.34
CA SER A 146 19.78 11.54 -0.77
C SER A 146 20.18 12.97 -1.12
N HIS A 147 21.48 13.20 -1.27
CA HIS A 147 22.01 14.50 -1.74
C HIS A 147 21.61 14.83 -3.20
N GLN A 148 21.08 13.87 -3.93
CA GLN A 148 20.57 14.15 -5.27
C GLN A 148 19.20 14.79 -5.19
N ALA A 149 19.05 15.99 -5.76
CA ALA A 149 17.79 16.72 -5.91
C ALA A 149 16.85 15.99 -6.89
N SER A 150 16.35 14.84 -6.51
CA SER A 150 15.44 14.02 -7.30
C SER A 150 14.07 13.96 -6.64
N GLN A 151 13.03 13.73 -7.44
CA GLN A 151 11.66 13.62 -6.95
C GLN A 151 11.50 12.42 -6.02
N ASP A 152 10.62 12.56 -5.02
CA ASP A 152 10.20 11.49 -4.15
C ASP A 152 9.59 10.36 -4.99
N GLN A 153 9.82 9.13 -4.60
CA GLN A 153 9.35 7.95 -5.32
C GLN A 153 8.52 7.08 -4.39
N ILE A 154 7.53 6.38 -4.95
CA ILE A 154 6.81 5.38 -4.18
C ILE A 154 7.49 4.02 -4.31
N PHE A 155 7.45 3.25 -3.23
CA PHE A 155 7.92 1.88 -3.19
C PHE A 155 6.92 1.01 -2.43
N TRP A 156 7.06 -0.30 -2.57
CA TRP A 156 6.22 -1.28 -1.90
C TRP A 156 6.90 -1.80 -0.65
N CYS A 157 6.47 -1.35 0.53
CA CYS A 157 7.12 -1.66 1.81
C CYS A 157 6.92 -3.11 2.29
N LEU A 158 6.00 -3.85 1.68
CA LEU A 158 5.71 -5.25 2.03
C LEU A 158 6.59 -6.27 1.29
N SER A 159 7.60 -5.79 0.59
CA SER A 159 8.60 -6.61 -0.07
C SER A 159 10.00 -6.08 0.26
N PRO A 160 10.98 -6.93 0.57
CA PRO A 160 12.36 -6.51 0.83
C PRO A 160 13.01 -5.78 -0.36
N SER A 161 12.58 -6.10 -1.59
CA SER A 161 13.05 -5.42 -2.80
C SER A 161 12.43 -4.04 -3.03
N GLY A 162 11.41 -3.67 -2.27
CA GLY A 162 10.62 -2.45 -2.54
C GLY A 162 9.69 -2.55 -3.75
N GLU A 163 9.63 -3.69 -4.41
CA GLU A 163 8.79 -3.93 -5.59
C GLU A 163 7.48 -4.60 -5.22
N PHE A 164 6.42 -4.22 -5.92
CA PHE A 164 5.10 -4.83 -5.74
C PHE A 164 5.09 -6.29 -6.20
N THR A 165 4.63 -7.19 -5.34
CA THR A 165 4.39 -8.59 -5.69
C THR A 165 2.92 -8.97 -5.43
N VAL A 166 2.35 -9.77 -6.34
CA VAL A 166 0.97 -10.28 -6.17
C VAL A 166 0.85 -11.12 -4.89
N LYS A 167 1.91 -11.86 -4.53
CA LYS A 167 1.97 -12.67 -3.30
C LYS A 167 1.82 -11.80 -2.06
N SER A 168 2.55 -10.68 -1.95
CA SER A 168 2.46 -9.78 -0.80
C SER A 168 1.09 -9.08 -0.73
N ALA A 169 0.53 -8.66 -1.88
CA ALA A 169 -0.80 -8.09 -1.95
C ALA A 169 -1.91 -9.10 -1.58
N TYR A 170 -1.74 -10.36 -1.92
CA TYR A 170 -2.63 -11.44 -1.50
C TYR A 170 -2.55 -11.67 0.00
N ASN A 171 -1.34 -11.74 0.57
CA ASN A 171 -1.13 -12.00 1.98
C ASN A 171 -1.74 -10.90 2.86
N ILE A 172 -1.58 -9.62 2.49
CA ILE A 172 -2.15 -8.51 3.28
C ILE A 172 -3.68 -8.51 3.26
N GLN A 173 -4.31 -9.02 2.23
CA GLN A 173 -5.76 -9.17 2.20
C GLN A 173 -6.22 -10.25 3.18
N ARG A 174 -5.46 -11.33 3.30
CA ARG A 174 -5.75 -12.41 4.25
C ARG A 174 -5.52 -12.01 5.71
N SER A 175 -4.47 -11.26 6.01
CA SER A 175 -4.18 -10.78 7.38
C SER A 175 -5.27 -9.85 7.91
N VAL A 176 -5.92 -9.08 7.04
CA VAL A 176 -7.07 -8.21 7.40
C VAL A 176 -8.38 -9.00 7.45
N ALA A 177 -8.49 -10.09 6.70
CA ALA A 177 -9.65 -10.98 6.69
C ALA A 177 -9.52 -12.11 7.74
N GLN A 178 -8.83 -11.90 8.85
CA GLN A 178 -8.91 -12.80 10.00
C GLN A 178 -10.27 -12.66 10.70
N VAL A 179 -11.32 -12.98 9.97
CA VAL A 179 -12.47 -13.66 10.56
C VAL A 179 -11.92 -15.01 11.04
N PRO A 180 -12.18 -15.43 12.28
CA PRO A 180 -11.79 -16.77 12.71
C PRO A 180 -12.38 -17.75 11.70
N HIS A 181 -11.52 -18.27 10.81
CA HIS A 181 -11.90 -19.43 10.03
C HIS A 181 -12.16 -20.51 11.08
N GLN A 182 -13.39 -21.00 11.16
CA GLN A 182 -13.64 -22.30 11.75
C GLN A 182 -12.71 -23.24 10.97
N HIS A 183 -11.56 -23.55 11.57
CA HIS A 183 -10.69 -24.58 11.03
C HIS A 183 -11.49 -25.87 11.11
N LEU A 184 -11.93 -26.36 9.95
CA LEU A 184 -12.42 -27.71 9.86
C LEU A 184 -11.38 -28.58 10.54
N ASN A 185 -11.80 -29.33 11.54
CA ASN A 185 -10.92 -30.24 12.26
C ASN A 185 -10.49 -31.39 11.33
N SER A 186 -9.56 -32.21 11.76
CA SER A 186 -9.07 -33.33 10.92
C SER A 186 -10.16 -34.38 10.63
N GLU A 187 -11.24 -34.40 11.42
CA GLU A 187 -12.36 -35.33 11.23
C GLU A 187 -13.32 -34.80 10.16
N ASP A 188 -13.62 -33.49 10.16
CA ASP A 188 -14.42 -32.84 9.12
C ASP A 188 -13.80 -33.06 7.74
N TRP A 189 -12.45 -32.95 7.63
CA TRP A 189 -11.74 -33.25 6.39
C TRP A 189 -11.89 -34.70 5.96
N LYS A 190 -11.79 -35.67 6.89
CA LYS A 190 -11.99 -37.10 6.57
C LYS A 190 -13.41 -37.35 6.06
N ASP A 191 -14.41 -36.68 6.60
CA ASP A 191 -15.80 -36.85 6.19
C ASP A 191 -16.08 -36.23 4.83
N ILE A 192 -15.49 -35.09 4.51
CA ILE A 192 -15.54 -34.50 3.15
C ILE A 192 -14.95 -35.48 2.12
N TRP A 193 -13.84 -36.14 2.44
CA TRP A 193 -13.21 -37.09 1.50
C TRP A 193 -13.99 -38.41 1.36
N LYS A 194 -14.79 -38.79 2.35
CA LYS A 194 -15.70 -39.96 2.26
C LYS A 194 -16.95 -39.71 1.41
N LEU A 195 -17.33 -38.44 1.19
CA LEU A 195 -18.50 -38.15 0.34
C LEU A 195 -18.36 -38.75 -1.05
N LYS A 196 -19.41 -39.40 -1.54
CA LYS A 196 -19.49 -39.89 -2.92
C LYS A 196 -19.74 -38.75 -3.92
N ALA A 197 -18.88 -37.71 -3.91
CA ALA A 197 -18.96 -36.58 -4.79
C ALA A 197 -17.81 -36.60 -5.79
N ASN A 198 -17.99 -35.88 -6.92
CA ASN A 198 -16.95 -35.75 -7.92
C ASN A 198 -15.73 -35.09 -7.28
N VAL A 199 -14.54 -35.64 -7.58
CA VAL A 199 -13.24 -35.14 -7.01
C VAL A 199 -13.07 -33.64 -7.21
N ARG A 200 -13.51 -33.09 -8.35
CA ARG A 200 -13.46 -31.64 -8.61
C ARG A 200 -14.31 -30.82 -7.64
N LEU A 201 -15.44 -31.34 -7.17
CA LEU A 201 -16.29 -30.65 -6.18
C LEU A 201 -15.67 -30.70 -4.79
N LYS A 202 -14.99 -31.79 -4.41
CA LYS A 202 -14.27 -31.91 -3.13
C LYS A 202 -13.10 -30.91 -3.03
N HIS A 203 -12.55 -30.45 -4.15
CA HIS A 203 -11.49 -29.44 -4.20
C HIS A 203 -12.00 -28.00 -4.10
N LEU A 204 -13.31 -27.78 -4.17
CA LEU A 204 -13.94 -26.46 -4.08
C LEU A 204 -14.41 -26.09 -2.67
N LEU A 205 -14.46 -27.06 -1.77
CA LEU A 205 -14.80 -26.90 -0.34
C LEU A 205 -13.54 -26.65 0.50
#